data_24a4b4057e910c1e2fea755304a27404
#
_entry.id   24a4b4057e910c1e2fea755304a27404
#
_cell.length_a   1.000
_cell.length_b   1.000
_cell.length_c   1.000
_cell.angle_alpha   90.00
_cell.angle_beta   90.00
_cell.angle_gamma   90.00
#
_symmetry.space_group_name_H-M   'P 1'
#
loop_
_entity.id
_entity.type
_entity.pdbx_description
1 polymer ?
#
loop_
_entity_poly.entity_id
_entity_poly.type
_entity_poly.pdbx_seq_one_letter_code
_entity_poly.pdbx_strand_id
1 'polypeptide(L)'
;MGYFSPRLIAQLGISLFASATWTVQLTAEENWTRFRGPNGSGVSTESDPAPTTWSATENLKWKATLPGPGSSSPIIVGNKVFVTCWSGYGVDRSDNSDQSNLKRHLICLDRYTGNILWDQTVAADLPEDEYGGMFAEHGYASHTPVSDGKNVYVFFGKSGAIAFDLDGKQLWQTKVGTGLDGRRWGSASSPILHNNILIVTAAAESHAILGLDKETGKEIWRAEAEGLGSTWGTPVLTKNDEGKTQIVLGVPYEFWGLDPETGKLTWYCEAMNSDSYCSSVIEHDGIIFGIEGRGGGSIAVKAGGKKDITQSNVVWRGRNNNRISTPIYYDGRIYFFSSRVANCINAKTGEEIYQERLPASTTTNNPAGGPGGGRRGGGGGRGGQDYGSPILADGKIYFVTRNGDMYVLKATDKLESLAVNRVTSDTEDFSATPAISKGELFVRSNKHLYCISTKN
;
A
#
# COMPACT_ATOMS: atom_id res chain seq x y z
N MET A 1 -69.18 -46.26 -47.61
CA MET A 1 -69.63 -45.57 -46.37
C MET A 1 -68.63 -45.82 -45.30
N GLY A 2 -67.77 -44.88 -45.06
CA GLY A 2 -66.68 -44.98 -44.08
C GLY A 2 -66.62 -43.70 -43.28
N TYR A 3 -66.80 -43.78 -41.96
CA TYR A 3 -66.73 -42.70 -41.04
C TYR A 3 -65.31 -42.49 -40.61
N PHE A 4 -64.75 -41.27 -40.77
CA PHE A 4 -63.49 -40.82 -40.16
C PHE A 4 -63.81 -40.18 -38.84
N SER A 5 -63.06 -40.61 -37.78
CA SER A 5 -63.00 -39.95 -36.43
C SER A 5 -61.73 -39.12 -36.31
N PRO A 6 -61.76 -37.87 -35.80
CA PRO A 6 -60.56 -37.09 -35.60
C PRO A 6 -59.95 -37.36 -34.20
N ARG A 7 -58.66 -37.67 -34.16
CA ARG A 7 -57.85 -37.75 -32.92
C ARG A 7 -57.51 -36.39 -32.48
N LEU A 8 -57.83 -36.06 -31.21
CA LEU A 8 -57.40 -34.93 -30.49
C LEU A 8 -55.88 -35.12 -30.06
N ILE A 9 -55.01 -34.22 -30.50
CA ILE A 9 -53.63 -34.15 -30.03
C ILE A 9 -53.55 -33.07 -28.92
N ALA A 10 -53.35 -33.52 -27.69
CA ALA A 10 -53.10 -32.65 -26.59
C ALA A 10 -51.60 -32.22 -26.61
N GLN A 11 -51.32 -30.94 -26.83
CA GLN A 11 -49.99 -30.36 -26.65
C GLN A 11 -49.77 -30.02 -25.17
N LEU A 12 -48.86 -30.74 -24.51
CA LEU A 12 -48.32 -30.33 -23.20
C LEU A 12 -47.30 -29.20 -23.46
N GLY A 13 -47.66 -28.00 -23.05
CA GLY A 13 -46.73 -26.88 -22.95
C GLY A 13 -45.85 -27.00 -21.70
N ILE A 14 -44.56 -27.28 -21.88
CA ILE A 14 -43.58 -27.22 -20.82
C ILE A 14 -43.11 -25.77 -20.72
N SER A 15 -43.56 -25.04 -19.70
CA SER A 15 -43.05 -23.72 -19.34
C SER A 15 -41.72 -23.86 -18.62
N LEU A 16 -40.60 -23.57 -19.30
CA LEU A 16 -39.29 -23.39 -18.68
C LEU A 16 -39.29 -22.05 -17.95
N PHE A 17 -39.35 -22.08 -16.62
CA PHE A 17 -38.99 -20.95 -15.78
C PHE A 17 -37.45 -20.82 -15.77
N ALA A 18 -36.89 -19.90 -16.55
CA ALA A 18 -35.51 -19.49 -16.42
C ALA A 18 -35.38 -18.64 -15.14
N SER A 19 -34.88 -19.23 -14.06
CA SER A 19 -34.46 -18.49 -12.90
C SER A 19 -33.20 -17.69 -13.24
N ALA A 20 -33.32 -16.39 -13.49
CA ALA A 20 -32.19 -15.48 -13.63
C ALA A 20 -31.54 -15.34 -12.25
N THR A 21 -30.45 -16.05 -12.01
CA THR A 21 -29.53 -15.76 -10.89
C THR A 21 -28.82 -14.46 -11.22
N TRP A 22 -29.24 -13.39 -10.57
CA TRP A 22 -28.49 -12.14 -10.55
C TRP A 22 -27.22 -12.37 -9.72
N THR A 23 -26.11 -12.70 -10.38
CA THR A 23 -24.79 -12.56 -9.79
C THR A 23 -24.53 -11.06 -9.68
N VAL A 24 -24.64 -10.51 -8.48
CA VAL A 24 -24.10 -9.19 -8.18
C VAL A 24 -22.59 -9.31 -8.40
N GLN A 25 -22.13 -8.93 -9.58
CA GLN A 25 -20.72 -8.65 -9.79
C GLN A 25 -20.42 -7.45 -8.90
N LEU A 26 -19.79 -7.69 -7.75
CA LEU A 26 -19.10 -6.64 -7.00
C LEU A 26 -18.06 -6.05 -7.96
N THR A 27 -18.37 -4.90 -8.50
CA THR A 27 -17.46 -4.19 -9.38
C THR A 27 -16.17 -3.93 -8.61
N ALA A 28 -15.02 -4.25 -9.20
CA ALA A 28 -13.70 -4.06 -8.59
C ALA A 28 -13.42 -2.59 -8.20
N GLU A 29 -14.26 -1.66 -8.65
CA GLU A 29 -14.19 -0.22 -8.43
C GLU A 29 -14.62 0.23 -7.02
N GLU A 30 -15.34 -0.60 -6.26
CA GLU A 30 -15.85 -0.22 -4.93
C GLU A 30 -14.94 -0.60 -3.76
N ASN A 31 -13.81 -1.23 -4.02
CA ASN A 31 -12.91 -1.80 -3.03
C ASN A 31 -11.50 -1.21 -3.14
N TRP A 32 -10.86 -1.06 -1.98
CA TRP A 32 -9.44 -0.67 -1.85
C TRP A 32 -8.65 -1.87 -1.33
N THR A 33 -8.43 -2.88 -2.19
CA THR A 33 -8.09 -4.25 -1.79
C THR A 33 -6.60 -4.52 -1.56
N ARG A 34 -5.73 -3.53 -1.71
CA ARG A 34 -4.27 -3.66 -1.52
C ARG A 34 -3.63 -2.35 -1.14
N PHE A 35 -2.34 -2.38 -0.83
CA PHE A 35 -1.53 -1.19 -0.64
C PHE A 35 -1.71 -0.20 -1.79
N ARG A 36 -2.13 1.02 -1.46
CA ARG A 36 -2.41 2.12 -2.40
C ARG A 36 -3.49 1.81 -3.45
N GLY A 37 -4.45 0.94 -3.13
CA GLY A 37 -5.63 0.68 -3.96
C GLY A 37 -5.32 0.08 -5.34
N PRO A 38 -6.12 0.39 -6.36
CA PRO A 38 -5.99 -0.23 -7.68
C PRO A 38 -4.58 -0.11 -8.24
N ASN A 39 -3.98 -1.26 -8.54
CA ASN A 39 -2.60 -1.42 -9.04
C ASN A 39 -1.52 -0.62 -8.25
N GLY A 40 -1.77 -0.30 -6.98
CA GLY A 40 -0.83 0.50 -6.18
C GLY A 40 -0.69 1.96 -6.63
N SER A 41 -1.58 2.46 -7.46
CA SER A 41 -1.54 3.80 -8.03
C SER A 41 -1.69 4.92 -6.98
N GLY A 42 -2.39 4.65 -5.89
CA GLY A 42 -2.80 5.66 -4.91
C GLY A 42 -3.97 6.51 -5.39
N VAL A 43 -4.59 6.18 -6.52
CA VAL A 43 -5.66 6.97 -7.14
C VAL A 43 -6.97 6.19 -7.08
N SER A 44 -8.01 6.81 -6.51
CA SER A 44 -9.37 6.31 -6.58
C SER A 44 -10.01 6.75 -7.89
N THR A 45 -10.70 5.82 -8.54
CA THR A 45 -11.52 6.08 -9.73
C THR A 45 -12.99 6.29 -9.41
N GLU A 46 -13.35 6.21 -8.12
CA GLU A 46 -14.73 6.41 -7.65
C GLU A 46 -15.17 7.87 -7.82
N SER A 47 -16.44 8.06 -8.15
CA SER A 47 -17.05 9.38 -8.32
C SER A 47 -17.67 9.94 -7.02
N ASP A 48 -17.62 9.20 -5.94
CA ASP A 48 -18.15 9.66 -4.65
C ASP A 48 -17.34 10.85 -4.12
N PRO A 49 -18.03 11.90 -3.64
CA PRO A 49 -17.34 13.06 -3.07
C PRO A 49 -16.48 12.66 -1.85
N ALA A 50 -15.20 12.97 -1.92
CA ALA A 50 -14.28 12.71 -0.84
C ALA A 50 -14.26 13.85 0.18
N PRO A 51 -14.14 13.59 1.51
CA PRO A 51 -14.14 14.62 2.55
C PRO A 51 -13.04 15.66 2.33
N THR A 52 -13.34 16.93 2.58
CA THR A 52 -12.34 18.03 2.52
C THR A 52 -11.98 18.52 3.92
N THR A 53 -12.97 18.61 4.81
CA THR A 53 -12.80 19.11 6.18
C THR A 53 -13.27 18.10 7.20
N TRP A 54 -12.51 17.95 8.29
CA TRP A 54 -12.86 17.13 9.45
C TRP A 54 -12.07 17.54 10.69
N SER A 55 -12.55 17.09 11.83
CA SER A 55 -11.88 17.25 13.12
C SER A 55 -12.11 16.00 13.99
N ALA A 56 -11.73 16.06 15.26
CA ALA A 56 -12.07 15.02 16.22
C ALA A 56 -13.57 14.86 16.50
N THR A 57 -14.39 15.87 16.10
CA THR A 57 -15.84 15.92 16.37
C THR A 57 -16.69 16.19 15.14
N GLU A 58 -16.08 16.51 14.00
CA GLU A 58 -16.77 16.81 12.75
C GLU A 58 -16.35 15.83 11.67
N ASN A 59 -17.29 15.25 10.94
CA ASN A 59 -17.06 14.29 9.85
C ASN A 59 -16.23 13.07 10.24
N LEU A 60 -16.05 12.82 11.53
CA LEU A 60 -15.46 11.59 12.07
C LEU A 60 -16.59 10.59 12.32
N LYS A 61 -16.72 9.61 11.43
CA LYS A 61 -17.79 8.61 11.51
C LYS A 61 -17.58 7.65 12.68
N TRP A 62 -16.34 7.16 12.85
CA TRP A 62 -15.95 6.33 13.98
C TRP A 62 -14.42 6.35 14.20
N LYS A 63 -14.02 5.98 15.42
CA LYS A 63 -12.67 5.75 15.87
C LYS A 63 -12.61 4.37 16.52
N ALA A 64 -11.73 3.49 16.04
CA ALA A 64 -11.54 2.14 16.59
C ALA A 64 -10.14 2.03 17.21
N THR A 65 -10.07 1.55 18.46
CA THR A 65 -8.80 1.24 19.13
C THR A 65 -8.27 -0.09 18.60
N LEU A 66 -6.98 -0.11 18.20
CA LEU A 66 -6.31 -1.30 17.72
C LEU A 66 -5.56 -2.00 18.86
N PRO A 67 -5.37 -3.34 18.80
CA PRO A 67 -4.74 -4.10 19.89
C PRO A 67 -3.24 -3.83 20.03
N GLY A 68 -2.64 -3.13 19.07
CA GLY A 68 -1.24 -2.77 19.09
C GLY A 68 -0.82 -1.91 17.90
N PRO A 69 0.45 -1.47 17.86
CA PRO A 69 0.95 -0.62 16.79
C PRO A 69 1.03 -1.38 15.45
N GLY A 70 1.27 -0.62 14.38
CA GLY A 70 1.49 -1.13 13.03
C GLY A 70 1.45 -0.01 12.01
N SER A 71 2.15 -0.20 10.90
CA SER A 71 2.28 0.76 9.80
C SER A 71 1.57 0.30 8.52
N SER A 72 0.90 -0.87 8.54
CA SER A 72 0.12 -1.31 7.38
C SER A 72 -1.00 -0.34 7.07
N SER A 73 -1.25 -0.11 5.79
CA SER A 73 -2.41 0.65 5.33
C SER A 73 -3.70 -0.16 5.53
N PRO A 74 -4.84 0.48 5.76
CA PRO A 74 -6.12 -0.23 5.72
C PRO A 74 -6.43 -0.67 4.29
N ILE A 75 -7.06 -1.85 4.15
CA ILE A 75 -7.73 -2.26 2.92
C ILE A 75 -9.21 -2.42 3.17
N ILE A 76 -10.02 -2.17 2.15
CA ILE A 76 -11.48 -2.23 2.21
C ILE A 76 -11.97 -3.30 1.24
N VAL A 77 -12.78 -4.23 1.75
CA VAL A 77 -13.41 -5.32 1.00
C VAL A 77 -14.89 -5.38 1.37
N GLY A 78 -15.73 -4.83 0.53
CA GLY A 78 -17.17 -4.73 0.82
C GLY A 78 -17.44 -3.93 2.09
N ASN A 79 -18.01 -4.59 3.10
CA ASN A 79 -18.32 -4.02 4.42
C ASN A 79 -17.26 -4.31 5.51
N LYS A 80 -16.09 -4.76 5.12
CA LYS A 80 -14.99 -5.10 6.03
C LYS A 80 -13.77 -4.23 5.76
N VAL A 81 -13.06 -3.86 6.84
CA VAL A 81 -11.78 -3.16 6.81
C VAL A 81 -10.73 -4.04 7.47
N PHE A 82 -9.57 -4.18 6.85
CA PHE A 82 -8.49 -5.01 7.38
C PHE A 82 -7.23 -4.21 7.61
N VAL A 83 -6.58 -4.44 8.75
CA VAL A 83 -5.25 -3.91 9.08
C VAL A 83 -4.43 -4.97 9.80
N THR A 84 -3.11 -4.84 9.80
CA THR A 84 -2.23 -5.70 10.60
C THR A 84 -1.66 -4.92 11.78
N CYS A 85 -1.48 -5.56 12.91
CA CYS A 85 -0.87 -5.01 14.13
C CYS A 85 0.15 -6.00 14.70
N TRP A 86 0.88 -5.58 15.73
CA TRP A 86 1.64 -6.50 16.59
C TRP A 86 1.45 -6.16 18.06
N SER A 87 1.73 -7.13 18.94
CA SER A 87 1.64 -6.99 20.39
C SER A 87 2.68 -7.85 21.11
N GLY A 88 2.81 -7.66 22.41
CA GLY A 88 3.57 -8.52 23.31
C GLY A 88 5.08 -8.23 23.38
N TYR A 89 5.67 -7.61 22.38
CA TYR A 89 7.07 -7.19 22.36
C TYR A 89 7.27 -5.98 21.45
N GLY A 90 8.11 -5.02 21.89
CA GLY A 90 8.48 -3.87 21.08
C GLY A 90 7.29 -2.96 20.71
N VAL A 91 6.29 -2.87 21.60
CA VAL A 91 5.12 -2.01 21.35
C VAL A 91 5.46 -0.53 21.46
N ASP A 92 6.53 -0.21 22.18
CA ASP A 92 7.15 1.09 22.21
C ASP A 92 8.65 0.98 22.56
N ARG A 93 9.40 2.10 22.54
CA ARG A 93 10.85 2.10 22.78
C ARG A 93 11.24 1.84 24.23
N SER A 94 10.31 1.84 25.16
CA SER A 94 10.54 1.55 26.59
C SER A 94 10.17 0.11 26.96
N ASP A 95 9.61 -0.65 26.00
CA ASP A 95 9.21 -2.03 26.20
C ASP A 95 10.45 -2.94 26.39
N ASN A 96 10.51 -3.60 27.55
CA ASN A 96 11.56 -4.55 27.92
C ASN A 96 11.02 -6.00 27.98
N SER A 97 9.89 -6.28 27.35
CA SER A 97 9.32 -7.62 27.29
C SER A 97 10.21 -8.58 26.50
N ASP A 98 9.98 -9.88 26.67
CA ASP A 98 10.70 -10.91 25.93
C ASP A 98 10.13 -11.05 24.51
N GLN A 99 11.01 -11.23 23.53
CA GLN A 99 10.63 -11.38 22.13
C GLN A 99 9.71 -12.60 21.88
N SER A 100 9.75 -13.60 22.74
CA SER A 100 8.84 -14.76 22.68
C SER A 100 7.36 -14.38 22.85
N ASN A 101 7.07 -13.20 23.37
CA ASN A 101 5.70 -12.67 23.50
C ASN A 101 5.21 -12.00 22.21
N LEU A 102 6.07 -11.80 21.21
CA LEU A 102 5.69 -11.13 19.97
C LEU A 102 4.60 -11.92 19.24
N LYS A 103 3.51 -11.23 18.96
CA LYS A 103 2.40 -11.72 18.15
C LYS A 103 2.08 -10.72 17.05
N ARG A 104 1.77 -11.22 15.88
CA ARG A 104 1.22 -10.44 14.77
C ARG A 104 -0.28 -10.68 14.68
N HIS A 105 -1.01 -9.68 14.27
CA HIS A 105 -2.46 -9.71 14.18
C HIS A 105 -2.92 -9.32 12.78
N LEU A 106 -3.91 -10.04 12.26
CA LEU A 106 -4.78 -9.55 11.21
C LEU A 106 -6.13 -9.20 11.86
N ILE A 107 -6.50 -7.93 11.77
CA ILE A 107 -7.72 -7.39 12.36
C ILE A 107 -8.73 -7.13 11.27
N CYS A 108 -9.95 -7.60 11.45
CA CYS A 108 -11.10 -7.25 10.63
C CYS A 108 -12.06 -6.38 11.43
N LEU A 109 -12.41 -5.23 10.84
CA LEU A 109 -13.39 -4.31 11.43
C LEU A 109 -14.61 -4.19 10.52
N ASP A 110 -15.75 -3.95 11.12
CA ASP A 110 -16.95 -3.53 10.40
C ASP A 110 -16.76 -2.11 9.84
N ARG A 111 -16.96 -1.94 8.57
CA ARG A 111 -16.76 -0.66 7.86
C ARG A 111 -17.65 0.47 8.37
N TYR A 112 -18.86 0.14 8.81
CA TYR A 112 -19.85 1.15 9.15
C TYR A 112 -19.74 1.61 10.61
N THR A 113 -19.32 0.72 11.50
CA THR A 113 -19.28 0.95 12.94
C THR A 113 -17.87 1.07 13.52
N GLY A 114 -16.85 0.54 12.84
CA GLY A 114 -15.50 0.41 13.37
C GLY A 114 -15.33 -0.69 14.42
N ASN A 115 -16.36 -1.48 14.69
CA ASN A 115 -16.27 -2.60 15.64
C ASN A 115 -15.35 -3.69 15.10
N ILE A 116 -14.47 -4.23 15.93
CA ILE A 116 -13.66 -5.39 15.59
C ILE A 116 -14.60 -6.60 15.46
N LEU A 117 -14.65 -7.19 14.27
CA LEU A 117 -15.41 -8.40 14.00
C LEU A 117 -14.63 -9.64 14.42
N TRP A 118 -13.32 -9.63 14.17
CA TRP A 118 -12.42 -10.69 14.61
C TRP A 118 -10.95 -10.20 14.59
N ASP A 119 -10.11 -10.90 15.36
CA ASP A 119 -8.68 -10.70 15.51
C ASP A 119 -7.97 -12.05 15.37
N GLN A 120 -7.22 -12.25 14.31
CA GLN A 120 -6.43 -13.47 14.08
C GLN A 120 -4.97 -13.22 14.46
N THR A 121 -4.52 -13.98 15.44
CA THR A 121 -3.18 -13.86 16.03
C THR A 121 -2.24 -14.91 15.45
N VAL A 122 -1.06 -14.47 15.03
CA VAL A 122 0.01 -15.32 14.49
C VAL A 122 1.26 -15.16 15.36
N ALA A 123 1.79 -16.27 15.87
CA ALA A 123 3.04 -16.26 16.62
C ALA A 123 4.22 -15.86 15.71
N ALA A 124 5.20 -15.15 16.27
CA ALA A 124 6.44 -14.82 15.57
C ALA A 124 7.31 -16.08 15.38
N ASP A 125 8.08 -16.08 14.30
CA ASP A 125 9.12 -17.09 14.02
C ASP A 125 10.49 -16.52 14.45
N LEU A 126 10.92 -16.92 15.60
CA LEU A 126 12.07 -16.34 16.29
C LEU A 126 13.43 -16.90 15.79
N PRO A 127 14.52 -16.13 15.93
CA PRO A 127 14.59 -14.74 16.41
C PRO A 127 14.15 -13.74 15.35
N GLU A 128 13.50 -12.68 15.75
CA GLU A 128 13.18 -11.51 14.90
C GLU A 128 14.23 -10.40 15.12
N ASP A 129 14.21 -9.36 14.26
CA ASP A 129 14.98 -8.14 14.52
C ASP A 129 14.58 -7.51 15.87
N GLU A 130 15.57 -6.99 16.61
CA GLU A 130 15.30 -6.27 17.85
C GLU A 130 14.56 -4.97 17.58
N TYR A 131 13.59 -4.62 18.44
CA TYR A 131 12.85 -3.37 18.36
C TYR A 131 13.73 -2.18 18.71
N GLY A 132 14.40 -1.60 17.73
CA GLY A 132 15.32 -0.50 17.92
C GLY A 132 15.71 0.18 16.60
N GLY A 133 16.48 1.24 16.68
CA GLY A 133 17.03 1.92 15.51
C GLY A 133 15.98 2.29 14.47
N MET A 134 16.26 2.00 13.20
CA MET A 134 15.36 2.23 12.08
C MET A 134 14.20 1.24 12.04
N PHE A 135 14.40 0.01 12.57
CA PHE A 135 13.32 -0.98 12.64
C PHE A 135 12.12 -0.47 13.44
N ALA A 136 12.37 0.20 14.56
CA ALA A 136 11.32 0.76 15.41
C ALA A 136 10.51 1.91 14.76
N GLU A 137 10.89 2.37 13.57
CA GLU A 137 10.12 3.38 12.84
C GLU A 137 8.87 2.79 12.17
N HIS A 138 8.83 1.49 11.92
CA HIS A 138 7.68 0.81 11.30
C HIS A 138 7.30 -0.54 11.95
N GLY A 139 8.22 -1.20 12.67
CA GLY A 139 7.99 -2.40 13.49
C GLY A 139 7.59 -3.66 12.72
N TYR A 140 6.85 -4.55 13.39
CA TYR A 140 6.59 -5.92 12.94
C TYR A 140 5.33 -6.10 12.07
N ALA A 141 4.60 -5.04 11.73
CA ALA A 141 3.35 -5.09 10.97
C ALA A 141 3.27 -3.94 9.95
N SER A 142 4.23 -3.92 9.02
CA SER A 142 4.33 -2.92 7.95
C SER A 142 3.62 -3.32 6.68
N HIS A 143 3.62 -4.63 6.38
CA HIS A 143 3.01 -5.14 5.17
C HIS A 143 1.50 -4.93 5.19
N THR A 144 0.98 -4.27 4.16
CA THR A 144 -0.45 -4.11 3.95
C THR A 144 -1.03 -5.41 3.40
N PRO A 145 -2.16 -5.90 3.92
CA PRO A 145 -2.86 -7.03 3.34
C PRO A 145 -3.26 -6.81 1.88
N VAL A 146 -3.51 -7.90 1.15
CA VAL A 146 -4.15 -7.87 -0.16
C VAL A 146 -5.33 -8.82 -0.19
N SER A 147 -6.39 -8.49 -0.94
CA SER A 147 -7.58 -9.33 -1.07
C SER A 147 -8.00 -9.47 -2.53
N ASP A 148 -8.53 -10.64 -2.87
CA ASP A 148 -9.21 -10.90 -4.15
C ASP A 148 -10.74 -10.75 -4.05
N GLY A 149 -11.25 -10.22 -2.93
CA GLY A 149 -12.67 -10.08 -2.63
C GLY A 149 -13.30 -11.32 -1.98
N LYS A 150 -12.60 -12.46 -1.96
CA LYS A 150 -13.03 -13.72 -1.34
C LYS A 150 -12.17 -14.08 -0.14
N ASN A 151 -10.87 -13.89 -0.26
CA ASN A 151 -9.87 -14.17 0.77
C ASN A 151 -9.01 -12.93 1.03
N VAL A 152 -8.34 -12.91 2.19
CA VAL A 152 -7.34 -11.91 2.57
C VAL A 152 -6.00 -12.60 2.76
N TYR A 153 -4.97 -12.04 2.17
CA TYR A 153 -3.60 -12.56 2.22
C TYR A 153 -2.72 -11.57 2.95
N VAL A 154 -1.94 -12.04 3.90
CA VAL A 154 -0.98 -11.24 4.66
C VAL A 154 0.42 -11.80 4.52
N PHE A 155 1.41 -10.94 4.61
CA PHE A 155 2.81 -11.31 4.71
C PHE A 155 3.34 -10.82 6.06
N PHE A 156 3.88 -11.73 6.86
CA PHE A 156 4.37 -11.48 8.21
C PHE A 156 5.86 -11.85 8.37
N GLY A 157 6.68 -11.42 7.41
CA GLY A 157 8.12 -11.67 7.45
C GLY A 157 8.43 -13.15 7.57
N LYS A 158 9.23 -13.54 8.55
CA LYS A 158 9.61 -14.94 8.80
C LYS A 158 8.44 -15.88 9.15
N SER A 159 7.35 -15.33 9.69
CA SER A 159 6.12 -16.12 9.87
C SER A 159 5.47 -16.52 8.54
N GLY A 160 5.88 -15.89 7.43
CA GLY A 160 5.52 -16.27 6.07
C GLY A 160 4.28 -15.55 5.54
N ALA A 161 3.79 -16.04 4.40
CA ALA A 161 2.54 -15.63 3.79
C ALA A 161 1.39 -16.50 4.32
N ILE A 162 0.25 -15.88 4.61
CA ILE A 162 -0.90 -16.55 5.21
C ILE A 162 -2.17 -16.08 4.52
N ALA A 163 -3.06 -17.01 4.21
CA ALA A 163 -4.40 -16.70 3.72
C ALA A 163 -5.47 -16.96 4.78
N PHE A 164 -6.44 -16.06 4.81
CA PHE A 164 -7.65 -16.17 5.61
C PHE A 164 -8.86 -15.97 4.71
N ASP A 165 -9.98 -16.63 5.02
CA ASP A 165 -11.25 -16.20 4.44
C ASP A 165 -11.72 -14.89 5.08
N LEU A 166 -12.78 -14.29 4.55
CA LEU A 166 -13.28 -13.01 5.07
C LEU A 166 -13.88 -13.13 6.49
N ASP A 167 -14.13 -14.34 6.99
CA ASP A 167 -14.64 -14.61 8.33
C ASP A 167 -13.53 -14.95 9.34
N GLY A 168 -12.27 -14.88 8.89
CA GLY A 168 -11.08 -15.00 9.73
C GLY A 168 -10.57 -16.43 9.88
N LYS A 169 -11.13 -17.42 9.18
CA LYS A 169 -10.58 -18.78 9.18
C LYS A 169 -9.29 -18.82 8.39
N GLN A 170 -8.19 -19.25 9.01
CA GLN A 170 -6.93 -19.50 8.31
C GLN A 170 -7.09 -20.65 7.31
N LEU A 171 -6.71 -20.43 6.07
CA LEU A 171 -6.78 -21.39 4.99
C LEU A 171 -5.46 -22.14 4.81
N TRP A 172 -4.36 -21.37 4.76
CA TRP A 172 -3.00 -21.91 4.66
C TRP A 172 -1.96 -20.92 5.19
N GLN A 173 -0.75 -21.41 5.44
CA GLN A 173 0.43 -20.62 5.80
C GLN A 173 1.66 -21.23 5.12
N THR A 174 2.48 -20.38 4.50
CA THR A 174 3.68 -20.81 3.77
C THR A 174 4.87 -19.98 4.24
N LYS A 175 5.92 -20.63 4.72
CA LYS A 175 7.20 -20.01 5.06
C LYS A 175 7.92 -19.58 3.78
N VAL A 176 8.54 -18.42 3.82
CA VAL A 176 9.23 -17.83 2.66
C VAL A 176 10.74 -17.69 2.86
N GLY A 177 11.22 -17.81 4.09
CA GLY A 177 12.61 -17.71 4.48
C GLY A 177 12.76 -17.45 5.96
N THR A 178 14.00 -17.47 6.46
CA THR A 178 14.34 -17.28 7.88
C THR A 178 15.40 -16.21 8.10
N GLY A 179 15.83 -15.52 7.03
CA GLY A 179 16.81 -14.45 7.08
C GLY A 179 16.30 -13.20 7.80
N LEU A 180 17.21 -12.30 8.07
CA LEU A 180 16.99 -10.97 8.59
C LEU A 180 17.61 -9.95 7.63
N ASP A 181 17.08 -8.75 7.59
CA ASP A 181 17.68 -7.69 6.79
C ASP A 181 19.07 -7.31 7.33
N GLY A 182 20.08 -7.29 6.45
CA GLY A 182 21.45 -6.96 6.81
C GLY A 182 21.63 -5.54 7.38
N ARG A 183 20.71 -4.63 7.12
CA ARG A 183 20.66 -3.27 7.68
C ARG A 183 19.87 -3.19 8.98
N ARG A 184 19.20 -4.26 9.38
CA ARG A 184 18.27 -4.31 10.51
C ARG A 184 17.15 -3.28 10.40
N TRP A 185 16.60 -3.13 9.19
CA TRP A 185 15.41 -2.32 8.91
C TRP A 185 14.15 -3.16 8.76
N GLY A 186 14.29 -4.50 8.72
CA GLY A 186 13.20 -5.43 8.51
C GLY A 186 12.68 -5.46 7.08
N SER A 187 11.48 -5.98 6.88
CA SER A 187 10.82 -6.02 5.59
C SER A 187 9.49 -5.23 5.61
N ALA A 188 9.09 -4.68 4.46
CA ALA A 188 7.89 -3.84 4.37
C ALA A 188 7.15 -3.95 3.03
N SER A 189 7.71 -4.62 2.02
CA SER A 189 7.06 -4.80 0.72
C SER A 189 5.75 -5.60 0.87
N SER A 190 4.63 -4.99 0.50
CA SER A 190 3.32 -5.62 0.62
C SER A 190 3.09 -6.66 -0.49
N PRO A 191 2.38 -7.76 -0.22
CA PRO A 191 2.06 -8.75 -1.23
C PRO A 191 1.09 -8.18 -2.28
N ILE A 192 1.15 -8.72 -3.50
CA ILE A 192 0.23 -8.37 -4.57
C ILE A 192 -0.35 -9.63 -5.23
N LEU A 193 -1.44 -9.48 -5.95
CA LEU A 193 -2.11 -10.58 -6.67
C LEU A 193 -1.99 -10.39 -8.18
N HIS A 194 -1.73 -11.50 -8.87
CA HIS A 194 -1.89 -11.62 -10.32
C HIS A 194 -2.57 -12.95 -10.64
N ASN A 195 -3.74 -12.93 -11.24
CA ASN A 195 -4.53 -14.12 -11.53
C ASN A 195 -4.72 -15.03 -10.30
N ASN A 196 -4.16 -16.24 -10.33
CA ASN A 196 -4.14 -17.19 -9.21
C ASN A 196 -2.85 -17.16 -8.39
N ILE A 197 -2.01 -16.15 -8.57
CA ILE A 197 -0.69 -16.07 -7.93
C ILE A 197 -0.66 -14.95 -6.92
N LEU A 198 -0.31 -15.28 -5.68
CA LEU A 198 0.12 -14.32 -4.65
C LEU A 198 1.61 -14.10 -4.81
N ILE A 199 2.01 -12.87 -5.09
CA ILE A 199 3.41 -12.47 -5.26
C ILE A 199 3.90 -11.85 -3.96
N VAL A 200 4.96 -12.40 -3.40
CA VAL A 200 5.56 -11.99 -2.13
C VAL A 200 7.02 -11.61 -2.35
N THR A 201 7.39 -10.39 -1.97
CA THR A 201 8.79 -9.95 -1.98
C THR A 201 9.40 -10.21 -0.61
N ALA A 202 10.06 -11.35 -0.47
CA ALA A 202 10.74 -11.80 0.75
C ALA A 202 12.22 -11.38 0.73
N ALA A 203 12.45 -10.06 0.59
CA ALA A 203 13.79 -9.49 0.40
C ALA A 203 14.71 -9.74 1.61
N ALA A 204 14.22 -9.51 2.81
CA ALA A 204 14.95 -9.74 4.05
C ALA A 204 15.03 -11.23 4.39
N GLU A 205 13.95 -11.97 4.20
CA GLU A 205 13.78 -13.34 4.65
C GLU A 205 14.56 -14.37 3.81
N SER A 206 14.70 -14.12 2.49
CA SER A 206 15.35 -15.07 1.58
C SER A 206 15.98 -14.46 0.33
N HIS A 207 16.13 -13.15 0.24
CA HIS A 207 16.56 -12.45 -1.00
C HIS A 207 15.81 -12.94 -2.24
N ALA A 208 14.49 -13.12 -2.10
CA ALA A 208 13.65 -13.71 -3.14
C ALA A 208 12.34 -12.95 -3.36
N ILE A 209 11.83 -13.08 -4.57
CA ILE A 209 10.42 -12.88 -4.89
C ILE A 209 9.83 -14.25 -5.16
N LEU A 210 8.64 -14.52 -4.59
CA LEU A 210 7.93 -15.78 -4.73
C LEU A 210 6.56 -15.57 -5.36
N GLY A 211 6.17 -16.51 -6.22
CA GLY A 211 4.78 -16.70 -6.63
C GLY A 211 4.19 -17.91 -5.92
N LEU A 212 3.17 -17.68 -5.11
CA LEU A 212 2.45 -18.75 -4.41
C LEU A 212 1.07 -18.92 -5.05
N ASP A 213 0.61 -20.15 -5.20
CA ASP A 213 -0.78 -20.43 -5.55
C ASP A 213 -1.68 -19.86 -4.45
N LYS A 214 -2.55 -18.91 -4.78
CA LYS A 214 -3.33 -18.17 -3.77
C LYS A 214 -4.37 -19.03 -3.05
N GLU A 215 -4.81 -20.15 -3.65
CA GLU A 215 -5.82 -21.03 -3.04
C GLU A 215 -5.17 -22.03 -2.05
N THR A 216 -3.93 -22.44 -2.32
CA THR A 216 -3.27 -23.51 -1.56
C THR A 216 -2.03 -23.08 -0.79
N GLY A 217 -1.47 -21.89 -1.09
CA GLY A 217 -0.19 -21.43 -0.57
C GLY A 217 1.03 -22.14 -1.12
N LYS A 218 0.86 -23.08 -2.08
CA LYS A 218 1.98 -23.84 -2.67
C LYS A 218 2.84 -22.90 -3.52
N GLU A 219 4.16 -22.97 -3.33
CA GLU A 219 5.10 -22.25 -4.17
C GLU A 219 5.02 -22.74 -5.62
N ILE A 220 4.75 -21.81 -6.55
CA ILE A 220 4.73 -22.03 -7.99
C ILE A 220 6.12 -21.76 -8.57
N TRP A 221 6.71 -20.64 -8.16
CA TRP A 221 8.04 -20.22 -8.58
C TRP A 221 8.73 -19.38 -7.50
N ARG A 222 10.06 -19.35 -7.56
CA ARG A 222 10.93 -18.52 -6.73
C ARG A 222 12.03 -17.91 -7.61
N ALA A 223 12.25 -16.61 -7.46
CA ALA A 223 13.33 -15.87 -8.09
C ALA A 223 14.25 -15.32 -6.99
N GLU A 224 15.42 -15.92 -6.84
CA GLU A 224 16.42 -15.50 -5.86
C GLU A 224 17.49 -14.63 -6.50
N ALA A 225 17.83 -13.54 -5.85
CA ALA A 225 18.93 -12.68 -6.27
C ALA A 225 19.42 -11.82 -5.10
N GLU A 226 20.74 -11.72 -4.93
CA GLU A 226 21.37 -10.83 -3.94
C GLU A 226 20.94 -9.37 -4.08
N GLY A 227 20.65 -8.91 -5.32
CA GLY A 227 20.17 -7.57 -5.60
C GLY A 227 18.81 -7.24 -5.00
N LEU A 228 18.05 -8.24 -4.51
CA LEU A 228 16.79 -8.02 -3.80
C LEU A 228 16.98 -7.55 -2.36
N GLY A 229 18.13 -7.76 -1.77
CA GLY A 229 18.46 -7.22 -0.46
C GLY A 229 18.29 -5.69 -0.45
N SER A 230 17.78 -5.12 0.63
CA SER A 230 17.51 -3.68 0.74
C SER A 230 16.43 -3.15 -0.22
N THR A 231 15.39 -3.96 -0.49
CA THR A 231 14.20 -3.64 -1.27
C THR A 231 12.95 -3.64 -0.37
N TRP A 232 12.32 -2.46 -0.21
CA TRP A 232 11.12 -2.29 0.62
C TRP A 232 9.90 -1.87 -0.18
N GLY A 233 10.08 -1.41 -1.43
CA GLY A 233 9.01 -1.01 -2.31
C GLY A 233 8.08 -2.16 -2.69
N THR A 234 6.78 -1.89 -2.78
CA THR A 234 5.78 -2.86 -3.25
C THR A 234 5.77 -2.89 -4.77
N PRO A 235 5.79 -4.08 -5.41
CA PRO A 235 5.71 -4.21 -6.86
C PRO A 235 4.40 -3.68 -7.44
N VAL A 236 4.46 -3.26 -8.71
CA VAL A 236 3.28 -2.95 -9.52
C VAL A 236 3.19 -3.90 -10.73
N LEU A 237 2.01 -3.98 -11.30
CA LEU A 237 1.79 -4.69 -12.57
C LEU A 237 1.74 -3.67 -13.70
N THR A 238 2.32 -4.02 -14.84
CA THR A 238 2.23 -3.23 -16.07
C THR A 238 2.03 -4.15 -17.26
N LYS A 239 1.63 -3.59 -18.40
CA LYS A 239 1.61 -4.32 -19.67
C LYS A 239 2.73 -3.76 -20.58
N ASN A 240 3.45 -4.68 -21.21
CA ASN A 240 4.38 -4.31 -22.27
C ASN A 240 3.66 -4.04 -23.60
N ASP A 241 4.40 -3.63 -24.64
CA ASP A 241 3.86 -3.35 -25.98
C ASP A 241 3.16 -4.56 -26.65
N GLU A 242 3.47 -5.80 -26.19
CA GLU A 242 2.81 -7.03 -26.65
C GLU A 242 1.54 -7.33 -25.85
N GLY A 243 1.14 -6.47 -24.90
CA GLY A 243 0.00 -6.67 -24.00
C GLY A 243 0.22 -7.69 -22.89
N LYS A 244 1.44 -8.22 -22.72
CA LYS A 244 1.78 -9.17 -21.66
C LYS A 244 1.99 -8.44 -20.35
N THR A 245 1.37 -8.97 -19.28
CA THR A 245 1.58 -8.46 -17.92
C THR A 245 2.99 -8.76 -17.44
N GLN A 246 3.57 -7.81 -16.73
CA GLN A 246 4.87 -7.90 -16.07
C GLN A 246 4.75 -7.39 -14.64
N ILE A 247 5.51 -7.99 -13.72
CA ILE A 247 5.77 -7.42 -12.40
C ILE A 247 6.91 -6.44 -12.56
N VAL A 248 6.77 -5.22 -12.03
CA VAL A 248 7.88 -4.26 -11.99
C VAL A 248 8.11 -3.80 -10.56
N LEU A 249 9.38 -3.78 -10.17
CA LEU A 249 9.81 -3.27 -8.87
C LEU A 249 11.12 -2.52 -8.99
N GLY A 250 11.34 -1.57 -8.07
CA GLY A 250 12.64 -0.96 -7.86
C GLY A 250 13.44 -1.79 -6.87
N VAL A 251 14.67 -2.09 -7.24
CA VAL A 251 15.69 -2.68 -6.38
C VAL A 251 16.87 -1.73 -6.25
N PRO A 252 17.84 -1.96 -5.35
CA PRO A 252 19.05 -1.16 -5.34
C PRO A 252 19.65 -0.99 -6.74
N TYR A 253 19.84 0.26 -7.16
CA TYR A 253 20.39 0.70 -8.45
C TYR A 253 19.54 0.46 -9.69
N GLU A 254 18.51 -0.44 -9.67
CA GLU A 254 17.85 -0.89 -10.88
C GLU A 254 16.31 -0.93 -10.75
N PHE A 255 15.64 -0.97 -11.90
CA PHE A 255 14.28 -1.48 -12.03
C PHE A 255 14.32 -2.84 -12.70
N TRP A 256 13.51 -3.76 -12.18
CA TRP A 256 13.37 -5.11 -12.74
C TRP A 256 11.96 -5.35 -13.24
N GLY A 257 11.87 -5.96 -14.43
CA GLY A 257 10.63 -6.48 -14.98
C GLY A 257 10.66 -8.01 -15.02
N LEU A 258 9.73 -8.65 -14.31
CA LEU A 258 9.63 -10.10 -14.23
C LEU A 258 8.34 -10.59 -14.87
N ASP A 259 8.40 -11.81 -15.41
CA ASP A 259 7.23 -12.56 -15.85
C ASP A 259 6.44 -13.04 -14.61
N PRO A 260 5.17 -12.68 -14.45
CA PRO A 260 4.42 -13.02 -13.23
C PRO A 260 4.06 -14.50 -13.10
N GLU A 261 4.07 -15.26 -14.21
CA GLU A 261 3.72 -16.68 -14.19
C GLU A 261 4.93 -17.58 -13.85
N THR A 262 6.16 -17.06 -14.02
CA THR A 262 7.38 -17.85 -13.86
C THR A 262 8.43 -17.23 -12.92
N GLY A 263 8.26 -15.97 -12.53
CA GLY A 263 9.25 -15.21 -11.76
C GLY A 263 10.50 -14.84 -12.55
N LYS A 264 10.58 -15.18 -13.83
CA LYS A 264 11.78 -14.94 -14.64
C LYS A 264 12.00 -13.46 -14.89
N LEU A 265 13.23 -12.97 -14.58
CA LEU A 265 13.65 -11.64 -14.95
C LEU A 265 13.69 -11.52 -16.49
N THR A 266 12.87 -10.64 -17.03
CA THR A 266 12.75 -10.41 -18.48
C THR A 266 13.64 -9.26 -18.94
N TRP A 267 13.67 -8.18 -18.15
CA TRP A 267 14.50 -7.00 -18.40
C TRP A 267 14.90 -6.34 -17.09
N TYR A 268 15.96 -5.57 -17.15
CA TYR A 268 16.38 -4.64 -16.10
C TYR A 268 16.82 -3.31 -16.71
N CYS A 269 16.78 -2.27 -15.90
CA CYS A 269 17.21 -0.93 -16.28
C CYS A 269 17.98 -0.31 -15.12
N GLU A 270 19.19 0.22 -15.37
CA GLU A 270 19.86 1.07 -14.39
C GLU A 270 18.95 2.25 -14.05
N ALA A 271 18.60 2.40 -12.78
CA ALA A 271 17.67 3.42 -12.33
C ALA A 271 18.38 4.57 -11.61
N MET A 272 18.43 4.54 -10.29
CA MET A 272 19.05 5.58 -9.48
C MET A 272 20.26 5.02 -8.72
N ASN A 273 21.23 5.90 -8.45
CA ASN A 273 22.42 5.53 -7.67
C ASN A 273 22.09 5.47 -6.17
N SER A 274 21.32 4.45 -5.78
CA SER A 274 20.94 4.20 -4.40
C SER A 274 21.12 2.73 -4.05
N ASP A 275 21.78 2.45 -2.93
CA ASP A 275 22.02 1.13 -2.38
C ASP A 275 20.82 0.57 -1.61
N SER A 276 19.69 1.24 -1.68
CA SER A 276 18.42 0.86 -1.05
C SER A 276 17.25 1.44 -1.82
N TYR A 277 16.14 0.73 -1.90
CA TYR A 277 14.93 1.19 -2.55
C TYR A 277 13.74 1.08 -1.60
N CYS A 278 13.26 2.23 -1.09
CA CYS A 278 12.22 2.27 -0.07
C CYS A 278 10.84 2.65 -0.61
N SER A 279 10.75 3.58 -1.56
CA SER A 279 9.47 3.92 -2.20
C SER A 279 9.06 2.84 -3.21
N SER A 280 7.78 2.73 -3.50
CA SER A 280 7.34 1.89 -4.61
C SER A 280 7.49 2.64 -5.93
N VAL A 281 7.68 1.92 -7.01
CA VAL A 281 7.49 2.48 -8.37
C VAL A 281 5.99 2.70 -8.60
N ILE A 282 5.65 3.64 -9.48
CA ILE A 282 4.28 3.83 -9.98
C ILE A 282 4.25 3.59 -11.49
N GLU A 283 3.09 3.20 -11.98
CA GLU A 283 2.87 2.82 -13.37
C GLU A 283 1.74 3.65 -13.97
N HIS A 284 1.94 4.10 -15.21
CA HIS A 284 0.88 4.66 -16.04
C HIS A 284 1.19 4.43 -17.51
N ASP A 285 0.24 3.80 -18.22
CA ASP A 285 0.31 3.52 -19.67
C ASP A 285 1.64 2.89 -20.13
N GLY A 286 2.13 1.91 -19.37
CA GLY A 286 3.39 1.22 -19.67
C GLY A 286 4.65 2.01 -19.34
N ILE A 287 4.53 3.19 -18.74
CA ILE A 287 5.65 3.96 -18.21
C ILE A 287 5.77 3.75 -16.70
N ILE A 288 6.96 3.41 -16.27
CA ILE A 288 7.32 3.20 -14.87
C ILE A 288 8.05 4.43 -14.37
N PHE A 289 7.58 5.01 -13.27
CA PHE A 289 8.21 6.15 -12.63
C PHE A 289 8.73 5.74 -11.25
N GLY A 290 9.92 6.20 -10.91
CA GLY A 290 10.49 6.05 -9.59
C GLY A 290 11.23 7.30 -9.14
N ILE A 291 11.17 7.53 -7.83
CA ILE A 291 11.90 8.60 -7.14
C ILE A 291 12.49 7.99 -5.88
N GLU A 292 13.79 8.16 -5.68
CA GLU A 292 14.50 7.64 -4.49
C GLU A 292 15.34 8.75 -3.86
N GLY A 293 15.37 8.77 -2.53
CA GLY A 293 15.97 9.86 -1.78
C GLY A 293 17.41 9.67 -1.32
N ARG A 294 17.89 8.44 -1.28
CA ARG A 294 19.19 8.16 -0.67
C ARG A 294 20.31 8.08 -1.70
N GLY A 295 20.83 9.20 -2.08
CA GLY A 295 21.80 9.33 -3.17
C GLY A 295 21.15 9.50 -4.55
N GLY A 296 19.93 9.44 -4.58
CA GLY A 296 18.79 9.57 -5.35
C GLY A 296 18.73 10.04 -6.75
N GLY A 297 17.52 10.41 -7.08
CA GLY A 297 17.11 10.86 -8.40
C GLY A 297 15.69 10.41 -8.71
N SER A 298 15.29 10.72 -9.92
CA SER A 298 14.03 10.27 -10.49
C SER A 298 14.22 9.78 -11.90
N ILE A 299 13.36 8.89 -12.35
CA ILE A 299 13.46 8.27 -13.66
C ILE A 299 12.07 7.89 -14.18
N ALA A 300 11.89 7.99 -15.49
CA ALA A 300 10.79 7.35 -16.20
C ALA A 300 11.36 6.33 -17.20
N VAL A 301 10.79 5.13 -17.19
CA VAL A 301 11.23 4.02 -18.03
C VAL A 301 10.03 3.40 -18.72
N LYS A 302 10.07 3.22 -20.02
CA LYS A 302 9.06 2.45 -20.75
C LYS A 302 9.26 0.96 -20.44
N ALA A 303 8.25 0.31 -19.87
CA ALA A 303 8.31 -1.11 -19.55
C ALA A 303 8.39 -1.98 -20.82
N GLY A 304 9.01 -3.14 -20.69
CA GLY A 304 9.14 -4.10 -21.80
C GLY A 304 10.57 -4.19 -22.37
N GLY A 305 10.71 -4.99 -23.40
CA GLY A 305 12.03 -5.33 -23.93
C GLY A 305 12.61 -6.60 -23.29
N LYS A 306 13.92 -6.81 -23.44
CA LYS A 306 14.65 -7.98 -22.94
C LYS A 306 16.04 -7.59 -22.46
N LYS A 307 16.50 -8.18 -21.35
CA LYS A 307 17.81 -7.93 -20.76
C LYS A 307 17.97 -6.46 -20.35
N ASP A 308 19.13 -5.86 -20.62
CA ASP A 308 19.42 -4.47 -20.34
C ASP A 308 18.66 -3.55 -21.31
N ILE A 309 17.76 -2.73 -20.75
CA ILE A 309 16.96 -1.75 -21.51
C ILE A 309 17.36 -0.30 -21.18
N THR A 310 18.44 -0.10 -20.47
CA THR A 310 18.88 1.22 -19.96
C THR A 310 19.02 2.25 -21.08
N GLN A 311 19.61 1.86 -22.21
CA GLN A 311 19.85 2.79 -23.31
C GLN A 311 18.65 2.96 -24.24
N SER A 312 17.71 2.02 -24.27
CA SER A 312 16.60 2.02 -25.21
C SER A 312 15.29 2.54 -24.65
N ASN A 313 15.04 2.35 -23.34
CA ASN A 313 13.71 2.54 -22.77
C ASN A 313 13.63 3.67 -21.72
N VAL A 314 14.75 4.28 -21.32
CA VAL A 314 14.71 5.44 -20.43
C VAL A 314 14.11 6.63 -21.18
N VAL A 315 13.03 7.17 -20.65
CA VAL A 315 12.33 8.33 -21.19
C VAL A 315 13.00 9.62 -20.74
N TRP A 316 13.24 9.73 -19.43
CA TRP A 316 13.97 10.84 -18.84
C TRP A 316 14.60 10.43 -17.50
N ARG A 317 15.59 11.23 -17.05
CA ARG A 317 16.18 11.18 -15.71
C ARG A 317 16.12 12.56 -15.07
N GLY A 318 15.87 12.63 -13.76
CA GLY A 318 15.78 13.85 -12.98
C GLY A 318 16.57 13.77 -11.66
N ARG A 319 16.60 14.89 -10.93
CA ARG A 319 17.29 15.01 -9.64
C ARG A 319 16.32 15.10 -8.44
N ASN A 320 15.06 14.74 -8.66
CA ASN A 320 14.04 14.79 -7.59
C ASN A 320 14.39 13.80 -6.47
N ASN A 321 13.98 14.13 -5.27
CA ASN A 321 14.33 13.38 -4.08
C ASN A 321 13.09 13.09 -3.23
N ASN A 322 12.79 11.81 -3.02
CA ASN A 322 11.73 11.37 -2.14
C ASN A 322 12.07 10.00 -1.57
N ARG A 323 12.34 9.93 -0.28
CA ARG A 323 12.98 8.76 0.32
C ARG A 323 12.08 7.55 0.52
N ILE A 324 10.85 7.73 1.03
CA ILE A 324 10.01 6.61 1.49
C ILE A 324 8.62 6.63 0.88
N SER A 325 7.91 7.77 0.95
CA SER A 325 6.56 7.84 0.43
C SER A 325 6.53 7.64 -1.09
N THR A 326 5.55 6.87 -1.56
CA THR A 326 5.40 6.58 -2.99
C THR A 326 4.67 7.75 -3.68
N PRO A 327 5.15 8.24 -4.84
CA PRO A 327 4.50 9.33 -5.57
C PRO A 327 3.10 8.94 -6.08
N ILE A 328 2.33 9.93 -6.59
CA ILE A 328 1.09 9.74 -7.35
C ILE A 328 1.29 10.27 -8.76
N TYR A 329 0.83 9.52 -9.75
CA TYR A 329 0.59 10.03 -11.10
C TYR A 329 -0.87 10.47 -11.24
N TYR A 330 -1.11 11.67 -11.75
CA TYR A 330 -2.44 12.13 -12.11
C TYR A 330 -2.39 13.23 -13.18
N ASP A 331 -3.16 13.08 -14.23
CA ASP A 331 -3.32 14.06 -15.31
C ASP A 331 -2.00 14.62 -15.84
N GLY A 332 -1.06 13.74 -16.20
CA GLY A 332 0.25 14.11 -16.76
C GLY A 332 1.25 14.68 -15.76
N ARG A 333 0.95 14.63 -14.47
CA ARG A 333 1.79 15.14 -13.38
C ARG A 333 2.13 14.05 -12.39
N ILE A 334 3.27 14.20 -11.72
CA ILE A 334 3.69 13.35 -10.61
C ILE A 334 3.82 14.21 -9.37
N TYR A 335 3.06 13.86 -8.32
CA TYR A 335 3.07 14.54 -7.03
C TYR A 335 3.76 13.69 -5.99
N PHE A 336 4.63 14.30 -5.19
CA PHE A 336 5.30 13.65 -4.07
C PHE A 336 5.63 14.67 -2.97
N PHE A 337 5.84 14.14 -1.76
CA PHE A 337 6.04 14.96 -0.57
C PHE A 337 7.30 14.51 0.16
N SER A 338 8.17 15.46 0.48
CA SER A 338 9.41 15.20 1.20
C SER A 338 9.68 16.32 2.21
N SER A 339 9.83 15.97 3.48
CA SER A 339 10.14 16.93 4.54
C SER A 339 9.21 18.15 4.59
N ARG A 340 7.90 17.93 4.44
CA ARG A 340 6.84 18.95 4.37
C ARG A 340 6.96 19.89 3.15
N VAL A 341 7.59 19.45 2.11
CA VAL A 341 7.64 20.13 0.80
C VAL A 341 6.78 19.33 -0.16
N ALA A 342 5.81 19.99 -0.78
CA ALA A 342 5.03 19.45 -1.88
C ALA A 342 5.79 19.68 -3.18
N ASN A 343 5.89 18.65 -3.97
CA ASN A 343 6.56 18.67 -5.27
C ASN A 343 5.59 18.20 -6.35
N CYS A 344 5.66 18.83 -7.50
CA CYS A 344 4.95 18.44 -8.71
C CYS A 344 5.91 18.51 -9.90
N ILE A 345 5.99 17.44 -10.67
CA ILE A 345 6.78 17.40 -11.89
C ILE A 345 5.92 16.97 -13.07
N ASN A 346 6.33 17.36 -14.26
CA ASN A 346 5.75 16.92 -15.50
C ASN A 346 6.11 15.45 -15.74
N ALA A 347 5.13 14.57 -15.87
CA ALA A 347 5.36 13.14 -16.00
C ALA A 347 6.05 12.77 -17.34
N LYS A 348 5.88 13.58 -18.38
CA LYS A 348 6.47 13.34 -19.71
C LYS A 348 7.93 13.77 -19.81
N THR A 349 8.33 14.83 -19.08
CA THR A 349 9.67 15.43 -19.21
C THR A 349 10.52 15.31 -17.95
N GLY A 350 9.92 15.08 -16.78
CA GLY A 350 10.57 15.09 -15.47
C GLY A 350 10.87 16.51 -14.95
N GLU A 351 10.46 17.55 -15.66
CA GLU A 351 10.69 18.94 -15.27
C GLU A 351 9.82 19.35 -14.09
N GLU A 352 10.38 20.16 -13.21
CA GLU A 352 9.67 20.72 -12.06
C GLU A 352 8.58 21.67 -12.51
N ILE A 353 7.35 21.45 -12.01
CA ILE A 353 6.22 22.38 -12.14
C ILE A 353 6.18 23.28 -10.93
N TYR A 354 6.26 22.70 -9.73
CA TYR A 354 6.45 23.45 -8.49
C TYR A 354 7.16 22.62 -7.40
N GLN A 355 7.84 23.33 -6.51
CA GLN A 355 8.37 22.82 -5.26
C GLN A 355 8.10 23.85 -4.17
N GLU A 356 7.13 23.57 -3.31
CA GLU A 356 6.63 24.53 -2.33
C GLU A 356 6.44 23.90 -0.94
N ARG A 357 6.65 24.70 0.10
CA ARG A 357 6.45 24.25 1.48
C ARG A 357 4.96 24.17 1.81
N LEU A 358 4.52 23.04 2.39
CA LEU A 358 3.17 22.88 2.90
C LEU A 358 2.85 23.93 3.97
N PRO A 359 1.60 24.46 4.02
CA PRO A 359 1.19 25.44 5.01
C PRO A 359 1.38 24.90 6.43
N ALA A 360 1.64 25.80 7.37
CA ALA A 360 1.75 25.45 8.78
C ALA A 360 0.38 24.95 9.29
N SER A 361 0.39 23.93 10.14
CA SER A 361 -0.81 23.52 10.88
C SER A 361 -1.17 24.63 11.89
N THR A 362 -2.43 25.07 11.85
CA THR A 362 -2.93 26.12 12.77
C THR A 362 -3.11 25.61 14.21
N THR A 363 -2.96 24.29 14.44
CA THR A 363 -3.23 23.64 15.73
C THR A 363 -1.98 23.33 16.55
N THR A 364 -0.79 23.57 16.05
CA THR A 364 0.44 23.41 16.83
C THR A 364 0.76 24.69 17.61
N ASN A 365 0.29 24.78 18.85
CA ASN A 365 0.95 25.59 19.89
C ASN A 365 2.32 24.98 20.22
N ASN A 366 3.23 24.99 19.26
CA ASN A 366 4.63 24.82 19.55
C ASN A 366 5.16 26.24 19.82
N PRO A 367 5.59 26.59 21.04
CA PRO A 367 6.23 27.87 21.27
C PRO A 367 7.44 27.93 20.34
N ALA A 368 7.38 28.87 19.41
CA ALA A 368 8.47 29.18 18.50
C ALA A 368 9.78 29.23 19.30
N GLY A 369 10.73 28.40 18.94
CA GLY A 369 12.07 28.45 19.51
C GLY A 369 12.61 29.87 19.37
N GLY A 370 12.91 30.48 20.51
CA GLY A 370 13.50 31.82 20.58
C GLY A 370 14.81 31.89 19.78
N PRO A 371 15.22 33.08 19.34
CA PRO A 371 16.46 33.28 18.61
C PRO A 371 17.64 33.11 19.54
N GLY A 372 18.38 32.01 19.42
CA GLY A 372 19.68 31.85 20.10
C GLY A 372 19.88 30.44 20.68
N GLY A 373 20.51 29.57 19.94
CA GLY A 373 20.92 28.28 20.48
C GLY A 373 21.73 27.45 19.49
N GLY A 374 23.03 27.54 19.62
CA GLY A 374 24.08 27.00 18.78
C GLY A 374 23.96 25.51 18.40
N ARG A 375 24.57 25.23 17.27
CA ARG A 375 25.00 23.90 16.82
C ARG A 375 25.67 23.13 17.96
N ARG A 376 25.07 22.02 18.39
CA ARG A 376 25.82 20.91 19.00
C ARG A 376 25.08 19.57 18.73
N GLY A 377 25.79 18.68 18.03
CA GLY A 377 25.94 17.27 18.33
C GLY A 377 24.74 16.34 18.17
N GLY A 378 24.72 15.57 17.12
CA GLY A 378 24.41 14.14 17.08
C GLY A 378 23.24 13.63 17.96
N GLY A 379 22.04 13.77 17.49
CA GLY A 379 20.87 13.12 18.03
C GLY A 379 19.73 13.43 17.10
N GLY A 380 19.32 12.46 16.27
CA GLY A 380 18.21 12.61 15.34
C GLY A 380 16.96 13.04 16.09
N GLY A 381 16.69 14.34 16.11
CA GLY A 381 15.46 14.88 16.66
C GLY A 381 14.27 14.29 15.91
N ARG A 382 13.24 13.89 16.65
CA ARG A 382 11.94 13.34 16.19
C ARG A 382 11.10 14.33 15.33
N GLY A 383 11.73 15.16 14.51
CA GLY A 383 11.12 15.84 13.38
C GLY A 383 11.20 14.94 12.15
N GLY A 384 10.84 13.66 12.35
CA GLY A 384 11.13 12.56 11.47
C GLY A 384 10.43 12.67 10.14
N GLN A 385 10.95 11.97 9.19
CA GLN A 385 10.45 11.78 7.85
C GLN A 385 9.02 11.20 7.87
N ASP A 386 8.16 11.71 7.00
CA ASP A 386 6.82 11.18 6.79
C ASP A 386 6.92 9.85 6.02
N TYR A 387 6.19 8.84 6.49
CA TYR A 387 6.20 7.48 5.91
C TYR A 387 4.97 7.22 5.06
N GLY A 388 3.82 7.81 5.41
CA GLY A 388 2.59 7.67 4.66
C GLY A 388 2.74 8.22 3.24
N SER A 389 2.24 7.49 2.26
CA SER A 389 2.18 7.95 0.88
C SER A 389 0.91 8.77 0.65
N PRO A 390 0.94 9.75 -0.26
CA PRO A 390 -0.27 10.43 -0.67
C PRO A 390 -1.24 9.48 -1.40
N ILE A 391 -2.54 9.80 -1.34
CA ILE A 391 -3.57 9.21 -2.19
C ILE A 391 -4.36 10.32 -2.87
N LEU A 392 -5.08 9.98 -3.94
CA LEU A 392 -5.88 10.93 -4.72
C LEU A 392 -7.30 10.40 -4.92
N ALA A 393 -8.28 11.25 -4.68
CA ALA A 393 -9.69 10.99 -4.99
C ALA A 393 -10.40 12.31 -5.28
N ASP A 394 -11.34 12.30 -6.20
CA ASP A 394 -12.17 13.47 -6.53
C ASP A 394 -11.32 14.73 -6.81
N GLY A 395 -10.21 14.59 -7.56
CA GLY A 395 -9.28 15.68 -7.87
C GLY A 395 -8.52 16.27 -6.68
N LYS A 396 -8.59 15.63 -5.51
CA LYS A 396 -7.93 16.04 -4.26
C LYS A 396 -6.84 15.06 -3.88
N ILE A 397 -5.69 15.59 -3.45
CA ILE A 397 -4.59 14.82 -2.88
C ILE A 397 -4.73 14.86 -1.35
N TYR A 398 -4.69 13.69 -0.73
CA TYR A 398 -4.69 13.51 0.72
C TYR A 398 -3.29 13.08 1.13
N PHE A 399 -2.65 13.85 1.98
CA PHE A 399 -1.33 13.55 2.53
C PHE A 399 -1.35 13.68 4.04
N VAL A 400 -0.92 12.63 4.72
CA VAL A 400 -0.88 12.54 6.19
C VAL A 400 0.56 12.57 6.64
N THR A 401 0.90 13.55 7.46
CA THR A 401 2.21 13.63 8.09
C THR A 401 2.26 12.74 9.33
N ARG A 402 3.46 12.34 9.72
CA ARG A 402 3.67 11.46 10.85
C ARG A 402 3.10 11.98 12.18
N ASN A 403 3.07 13.29 12.37
CA ASN A 403 2.49 13.94 13.54
C ASN A 403 0.96 14.14 13.47
N GLY A 404 0.30 13.65 12.42
CA GLY A 404 -1.15 13.66 12.26
C GLY A 404 -1.74 14.91 11.62
N ASP A 405 -0.93 15.81 11.02
CA ASP A 405 -1.46 16.84 10.15
C ASP A 405 -1.89 16.21 8.83
N MET A 406 -3.12 16.42 8.42
CA MET A 406 -3.74 15.82 7.24
C MET A 406 -4.07 16.91 6.23
N TYR A 407 -3.28 16.98 5.17
CA TYR A 407 -3.43 17.95 4.10
C TYR A 407 -4.40 17.45 3.05
N VAL A 408 -5.32 18.33 2.64
CA VAL A 408 -6.15 18.13 1.45
C VAL A 408 -5.75 19.22 0.46
N LEU A 409 -5.17 18.78 -0.66
CA LEU A 409 -4.63 19.66 -1.69
C LEU A 409 -5.36 19.41 -3.00
N LYS A 410 -5.47 20.44 -3.85
CA LYS A 410 -5.99 20.27 -5.19
C LYS A 410 -4.93 19.71 -6.11
N ALA A 411 -5.28 18.74 -6.94
CA ALA A 411 -4.36 18.11 -7.88
C ALA A 411 -4.22 18.97 -9.16
N THR A 412 -3.44 20.06 -9.08
CA THR A 412 -3.22 21.02 -10.17
C THR A 412 -1.74 21.34 -10.37
N ASP A 413 -1.43 22.24 -11.29
CA ASP A 413 -0.09 22.78 -11.57
C ASP A 413 0.39 23.85 -10.58
N LYS A 414 -0.35 24.08 -9.50
CA LYS A 414 -0.01 25.00 -8.40
C LYS A 414 -0.33 24.35 -7.07
N LEU A 415 0.44 24.67 -6.03
CA LEU A 415 0.10 24.25 -4.68
C LEU A 415 -1.12 25.02 -4.19
N GLU A 416 -2.27 24.35 -4.11
CA GLU A 416 -3.50 24.88 -3.56
C GLU A 416 -3.96 23.99 -2.40
N SER A 417 -3.83 24.51 -1.18
CA SER A 417 -4.28 23.81 0.02
C SER A 417 -5.76 24.13 0.27
N LEU A 418 -6.59 23.08 0.26
CA LEU A 418 -8.02 23.19 0.54
C LEU A 418 -8.31 23.13 2.04
N ALA A 419 -7.55 22.30 2.78
CA ALA A 419 -7.67 22.18 4.22
C ALA A 419 -6.41 21.56 4.84
N VAL A 420 -6.23 21.79 6.14
CA VAL A 420 -5.30 21.06 7.01
C VAL A 420 -6.12 20.59 8.22
N ASN A 421 -6.27 19.28 8.36
CA ASN A 421 -7.15 18.65 9.32
C ASN A 421 -6.38 17.83 10.35
N ARG A 422 -7.04 17.47 11.46
CA ARG A 422 -6.57 16.46 12.42
C ARG A 422 -7.78 15.68 12.94
N VAL A 423 -7.60 14.37 13.16
CA VAL A 423 -8.67 13.50 13.73
C VAL A 423 -8.59 13.39 15.25
N THR A 424 -7.49 13.83 15.86
CA THR A 424 -7.25 13.78 17.30
C THR A 424 -6.29 14.87 17.74
N SER A 425 -6.43 15.35 18.97
CA SER A 425 -5.43 16.18 19.65
C SER A 425 -4.34 15.37 20.33
N ASP A 426 -4.52 14.05 20.46
CA ASP A 426 -3.57 13.14 21.09
C ASP A 426 -2.29 13.01 20.26
N THR A 427 -1.20 12.73 20.93
CA THR A 427 0.07 12.40 20.27
C THR A 427 0.01 10.95 19.80
N GLU A 428 -0.11 10.78 18.50
CA GLU A 428 -0.12 9.49 17.81
C GLU A 428 0.82 9.56 16.60
N ASP A 429 1.36 8.41 16.20
CA ASP A 429 2.21 8.26 15.02
C ASP A 429 1.37 7.79 13.83
N PHE A 430 1.38 8.56 12.73
CA PHE A 430 0.63 8.27 11.51
C PHE A 430 1.60 7.89 10.38
N SER A 431 2.05 6.66 10.39
CA SER A 431 3.01 6.13 9.39
C SER A 431 2.34 5.35 8.25
N ALA A 432 1.06 5.02 8.37
CA ALA A 432 0.31 4.29 7.36
C ALA A 432 -0.19 5.21 6.23
N THR A 433 -0.23 4.68 5.02
CA THR A 433 -0.90 5.35 3.90
C THR A 433 -2.42 5.24 4.07
N PRO A 434 -3.17 6.32 3.90
CA PRO A 434 -4.63 6.28 3.93
C PRO A 434 -5.23 5.38 2.84
N ALA A 435 -6.50 5.01 3.03
CA ALA A 435 -7.31 4.36 2.01
C ALA A 435 -8.61 5.12 1.82
N ILE A 436 -9.22 5.02 0.64
CA ILE A 436 -10.49 5.65 0.35
C ILE A 436 -11.39 4.71 -0.43
N SER A 437 -12.68 4.68 -0.08
CA SER A 437 -13.70 3.90 -0.77
C SER A 437 -15.09 4.48 -0.50
N LYS A 438 -15.88 4.65 -1.52
CA LYS A 438 -17.25 5.22 -1.48
C LYS A 438 -17.32 6.57 -0.77
N GLY A 439 -16.30 7.41 -0.96
CA GLY A 439 -16.20 8.72 -0.32
C GLY A 439 -15.87 8.68 1.17
N GLU A 440 -15.52 7.52 1.73
CA GLU A 440 -15.04 7.38 3.10
C GLU A 440 -13.52 7.27 3.12
N LEU A 441 -12.87 8.11 3.92
CA LEU A 441 -11.42 8.12 4.10
C LEU A 441 -11.05 7.37 5.38
N PHE A 442 -10.19 6.37 5.25
CA PHE A 442 -9.69 5.56 6.36
C PHE A 442 -8.26 5.94 6.66
N VAL A 443 -8.02 6.43 7.88
CA VAL A 443 -6.70 6.89 8.34
C VAL A 443 -6.29 6.10 9.57
N ARG A 444 -5.05 5.65 9.59
CA ARG A 444 -4.53 4.85 10.69
C ARG A 444 -3.37 5.54 11.39
N SER A 445 -3.41 5.52 12.70
CA SER A 445 -2.27 5.77 13.58
C SER A 445 -1.69 4.47 14.16
N ASN A 446 -0.66 4.59 14.97
CA ASN A 446 -0.11 3.48 15.75
C ASN A 446 -1.07 2.96 16.85
N LYS A 447 -2.18 3.66 17.13
CA LYS A 447 -3.14 3.31 18.20
C LYS A 447 -4.55 3.06 17.69
N HIS A 448 -4.96 3.76 16.64
CA HIS A 448 -6.35 3.79 16.18
C HIS A 448 -6.48 3.71 14.67
N LEU A 449 -7.64 3.23 14.26
CA LEU A 449 -8.15 3.40 12.90
C LEU A 449 -9.33 4.37 12.95
N TYR A 450 -9.36 5.32 12.03
CA TYR A 450 -10.36 6.37 11.90
C TYR A 450 -11.08 6.25 10.57
N CYS A 451 -12.39 6.38 10.57
CA CYS A 451 -13.19 6.56 9.36
C CYS A 451 -13.74 7.97 9.31
N ILE A 452 -13.47 8.67 8.24
CA ILE A 452 -13.89 10.04 8.00
C ILE A 452 -14.88 10.02 6.85
N SER A 453 -16.05 10.63 7.03
CA SER A 453 -17.13 10.66 6.04
C SER A 453 -17.98 11.90 6.21
N THR A 454 -18.41 12.49 5.10
CA THR A 454 -19.45 13.54 5.07
C THR A 454 -20.85 12.95 4.90
N LYS A 455 -20.96 11.64 4.71
CA LYS A 455 -22.23 10.91 4.61
C LYS A 455 -22.64 10.44 6.01
N ASN A 456 -23.85 10.78 6.42
CA ASN A 456 -24.46 10.29 7.67
C ASN A 456 -24.84 8.82 7.57
#